data_553a48c56df6be445396f784d6fa9104
#
_entry.id   553a48c56df6be445396f784d6fa9104
#
_cell.length_a   1.000
_cell.length_b   1.000
_cell.length_c   1.000
_cell.angle_alpha   90.00
_cell.angle_beta   90.00
_cell.angle_gamma   90.00
#
_symmetry.space_group_name_H-M   'P 1'
#
loop_
_entity.id
_entity.type
_entity.pdbx_description
1 polymer ?
#
loop_
_entity_poly.entity_id
_entity_poly.type
_entity_poly.pdbx_seq_one_letter_code
_entity_poly.pdbx_strand_id
1 'polypeptide(L)'
;KDEMLDFMEEIGLDMAKVHELEVAKEDRAHYSSRTVDFEFDYPFGKKELFGLAYRTDFDLKNHKLEYIDEEKGGKMIPHVIEPTFGVDRAVLALILSVYTEENKDEEIRSYLKFKPNIAPVICAVSPLLKNKPKLVEYASTKVFAQLKAEFGRVAWDDNGNIGKRYRRQDEIGTPFCIVVDFDTLADNSVTVRDRDTGKQERVKVSDLKNYIKEKIN
;
A
#
# COMPACT_ATOMS: atom_id res chain seq x y z
N LYS A 1 5.02 18.70 -9.69
CA LYS A 1 5.84 17.55 -10.12
C LYS A 1 6.40 16.82 -8.89
N ASP A 2 7.04 17.53 -7.99
CA ASP A 2 7.71 16.96 -6.82
C ASP A 2 6.71 16.17 -5.94
N GLU A 3 5.52 16.69 -5.70
CA GLU A 3 4.43 15.99 -4.99
C GLU A 3 4.03 14.66 -5.64
N MET A 4 4.14 14.53 -6.98
CA MET A 4 3.88 13.24 -7.66
C MET A 4 5.01 12.25 -7.42
N LEU A 5 6.26 12.71 -7.40
CA LEU A 5 7.43 11.87 -7.06
C LEU A 5 7.33 11.42 -5.60
N ASP A 6 7.03 12.34 -4.68
CA ASP A 6 6.82 12.03 -3.26
C ASP A 6 5.72 10.98 -3.07
N PHE A 7 4.59 11.13 -3.79
CA PHE A 7 3.50 10.15 -3.78
C PHE A 7 3.95 8.76 -4.26
N MET A 8 4.72 8.69 -5.36
CA MET A 8 5.25 7.43 -5.88
C MET A 8 6.15 6.73 -4.86
N GLU A 9 7.03 7.50 -4.20
CA GLU A 9 7.89 6.99 -3.15
C GLU A 9 7.07 6.57 -1.91
N GLU A 10 6.07 7.36 -1.52
CA GLU A 10 5.20 7.09 -0.37
C GLU A 10 4.44 5.77 -0.54
N ILE A 11 3.88 5.50 -1.72
CA ILE A 11 3.21 4.21 -1.99
C ILE A 11 4.17 3.04 -2.16
N GLY A 12 5.48 3.28 -2.23
CA GLY A 12 6.51 2.24 -2.27
C GLY A 12 6.89 1.75 -3.66
N LEU A 13 6.77 2.59 -4.67
CA LEU A 13 7.34 2.28 -5.98
C LEU A 13 8.87 2.20 -5.92
N ASP A 14 9.46 1.35 -6.73
CA ASP A 14 10.90 1.31 -6.96
C ASP A 14 11.30 2.50 -7.83
N MET A 15 11.75 3.57 -7.19
CA MET A 15 12.10 4.82 -7.87
C MET A 15 13.26 4.66 -8.87
N ALA A 16 14.07 3.60 -8.76
CA ALA A 16 15.10 3.29 -9.76
C ALA A 16 14.50 2.85 -11.11
N LYS A 17 13.24 2.42 -11.13
CA LYS A 17 12.46 2.03 -12.32
C LYS A 17 11.56 3.14 -12.85
N VAL A 18 11.52 4.29 -12.18
CA VAL A 18 10.72 5.45 -12.60
C VAL A 18 11.60 6.41 -13.40
N HIS A 19 11.13 6.84 -14.56
CA HIS A 19 11.85 7.76 -15.44
C HIS A 19 10.97 8.96 -15.79
N GLU A 20 11.52 10.16 -15.74
CA GLU A 20 10.84 11.36 -16.23
C GLU A 20 11.11 11.54 -17.72
N LEU A 21 10.05 11.78 -18.49
CA LEU A 21 10.11 12.12 -19.90
C LEU A 21 9.43 13.49 -20.14
N GLU A 22 10.21 14.50 -20.48
CA GLU A 22 9.65 15.76 -21.01
C GLU A 22 9.19 15.50 -22.44
N VAL A 23 7.87 15.55 -22.67
CA VAL A 23 7.29 15.26 -23.99
C VAL A 23 7.65 16.37 -24.98
N ALA A 24 8.18 16.01 -26.15
CA ALA A 24 8.55 16.94 -27.19
C ALA A 24 7.33 17.75 -27.67
N LYS A 25 7.54 19.01 -28.09
CA LYS A 25 6.44 19.91 -28.42
C LYS A 25 5.52 19.36 -29.52
N GLU A 26 6.07 18.68 -30.48
CA GLU A 26 5.37 18.07 -31.61
C GLU A 26 4.48 16.87 -31.21
N ASP A 27 4.81 16.20 -30.08
CA ASP A 27 4.09 15.01 -29.61
C ASP A 27 3.06 15.36 -28.53
N ARG A 28 3.04 16.63 -28.06
CA ARG A 28 2.09 17.07 -27.04
C ARG A 28 0.67 17.12 -27.57
N ALA A 29 -0.28 16.85 -26.70
CA ALA A 29 -1.68 17.11 -27.00
C ALA A 29 -1.89 18.63 -27.26
N HIS A 30 -2.78 18.96 -28.20
CA HIS A 30 -3.04 20.34 -28.65
C HIS A 30 -3.44 21.30 -27.52
N TYR A 31 -3.95 20.80 -26.42
CA TYR A 31 -4.35 21.56 -25.25
C TYR A 31 -3.22 21.77 -24.24
N SER A 32 -2.10 21.10 -24.39
CA SER A 32 -0.99 21.16 -23.42
C SER A 32 0.16 22.02 -23.93
N SER A 33 0.57 22.98 -23.12
CA SER A 33 1.78 23.77 -23.40
C SER A 33 3.06 23.07 -22.90
N ARG A 34 2.92 22.20 -21.91
CA ARG A 34 4.00 21.37 -21.36
C ARG A 34 3.43 20.06 -20.83
N THR A 35 4.10 18.95 -21.13
CA THR A 35 3.74 17.62 -20.62
C THR A 35 4.99 16.92 -20.13
N VAL A 36 4.90 16.34 -18.93
CA VAL A 36 5.91 15.45 -18.35
C VAL A 36 5.23 14.12 -18.09
N ASP A 37 5.75 13.05 -18.69
CA ASP A 37 5.32 11.70 -18.42
C ASP A 37 6.28 11.06 -17.43
N PHE A 38 5.74 10.27 -16.51
CA PHE A 38 6.50 9.37 -15.66
C PHE A 38 6.33 7.97 -16.22
N GLU A 39 7.43 7.41 -16.73
CA GLU A 39 7.48 6.06 -17.26
C GLU A 39 8.00 5.09 -16.22
N PHE A 40 7.58 3.82 -16.29
CA PHE A 40 8.04 2.75 -15.42
C PHE A 40 8.58 1.58 -16.25
N ASP A 41 9.65 0.94 -15.75
CA ASP A 41 10.25 -0.25 -16.37
C ASP A 41 9.42 -1.51 -16.06
N TYR A 42 8.44 -1.79 -16.93
CA TYR A 42 7.66 -3.03 -16.87
C TYR A 42 8.40 -4.19 -17.56
N PRO A 43 8.05 -5.46 -17.28
CA PRO A 43 8.65 -6.63 -17.97
C PRO A 43 8.47 -6.61 -19.50
N PHE A 44 7.46 -5.91 -19.99
CA PHE A 44 7.17 -5.74 -21.41
C PHE A 44 7.71 -4.42 -21.99
N GLY A 45 8.64 -3.78 -21.29
CA GLY A 45 9.28 -2.53 -21.69
C GLY A 45 8.79 -1.31 -20.93
N LYS A 46 9.52 -0.22 -21.11
CA LYS A 46 9.21 1.07 -20.51
C LYS A 46 7.88 1.62 -21.05
N LYS A 47 6.98 2.00 -20.16
CA LYS A 47 5.66 2.56 -20.49
C LYS A 47 5.27 3.64 -19.50
N GLU A 48 4.46 4.58 -19.97
CA GLU A 48 3.86 5.62 -19.16
C GLU A 48 3.10 5.01 -17.95
N LEU A 49 3.39 5.54 -16.79
CA LEU A 49 2.74 5.23 -15.52
C LEU A 49 1.78 6.36 -15.13
N PHE A 50 2.29 7.59 -15.09
CA PHE A 50 1.54 8.79 -14.75
C PHE A 50 1.90 9.92 -15.72
N GLY A 51 1.02 10.91 -15.85
CA GLY A 51 1.23 12.09 -16.67
C GLY A 51 0.99 13.37 -15.90
N LEU A 52 1.66 14.45 -16.31
CA LEU A 52 1.46 15.80 -15.78
C LEU A 52 1.41 16.79 -16.92
N ALA A 53 0.24 17.35 -17.19
CA ALA A 53 0.04 18.30 -18.26
C ALA A 53 -0.26 19.73 -17.75
N TYR A 54 0.43 20.72 -18.31
CA TYR A 54 0.07 22.12 -18.15
C TYR A 54 -0.82 22.54 -19.32
N ARG A 55 -2.11 22.65 -19.06
CA ARG A 55 -3.18 22.85 -20.06
C ARG A 55 -3.53 24.35 -20.27
N THR A 56 -2.86 25.23 -19.58
CA THR A 56 -3.12 26.68 -19.59
C THR A 56 -4.59 27.02 -19.28
N ASP A 57 -5.18 28.00 -19.92
CA ASP A 57 -6.59 28.36 -19.82
C ASP A 57 -7.50 27.61 -20.81
N PHE A 58 -6.96 26.65 -21.58
CA PHE A 58 -7.64 26.01 -22.72
C PHE A 58 -9.01 25.46 -22.35
N ASP A 59 -9.10 24.65 -21.30
CA ASP A 59 -10.34 23.98 -20.90
C ASP A 59 -11.36 25.00 -20.39
N LEU A 60 -10.97 25.83 -19.43
CA LEU A 60 -11.88 26.77 -18.77
C LEU A 60 -12.38 27.85 -19.72
N LYS A 61 -11.55 28.26 -20.68
CA LYS A 61 -11.94 29.18 -21.74
C LYS A 61 -12.98 28.53 -22.67
N ASN A 62 -12.79 27.29 -23.09
CA ASN A 62 -13.74 26.57 -23.92
C ASN A 62 -15.08 26.34 -23.20
N HIS A 63 -15.04 26.09 -21.89
CA HIS A 63 -16.23 25.95 -21.05
C HIS A 63 -16.83 27.28 -20.60
N LYS A 64 -16.22 28.43 -20.97
CA LYS A 64 -16.63 29.77 -20.57
C LYS A 64 -16.74 29.95 -19.05
N LEU A 65 -15.79 29.36 -18.32
CA LEU A 65 -15.72 29.42 -16.87
C LEU A 65 -14.73 30.49 -16.46
N GLU A 66 -15.16 31.39 -15.58
CA GLU A 66 -14.36 32.48 -15.01
C GLU A 66 -14.28 32.34 -13.49
N TYR A 67 -13.17 32.74 -12.91
CA TYR A 67 -12.97 32.85 -11.48
C TYR A 67 -13.01 34.35 -11.11
N ILE A 68 -13.67 34.66 -10.00
CA ILE A 68 -13.67 36.02 -9.44
C ILE A 68 -12.66 36.04 -8.31
N ASP A 69 -11.57 36.79 -8.50
CA ASP A 69 -10.55 36.97 -7.46
C ASP A 69 -11.04 38.07 -6.49
N GLU A 70 -11.52 37.68 -5.34
CA GLU A 70 -12.05 38.60 -4.32
C GLU A 70 -10.96 39.47 -3.68
N GLU A 71 -9.70 39.02 -3.66
CA GLU A 71 -8.59 39.75 -3.07
C GLU A 71 -8.05 40.82 -4.02
N LYS A 72 -7.93 40.51 -5.30
CA LYS A 72 -7.37 41.43 -6.33
C LYS A 72 -8.42 42.23 -7.07
N GLY A 73 -9.68 41.82 -6.92
CA GLY A 73 -10.81 42.44 -7.58
C GLY A 73 -10.76 42.30 -9.11
N GLY A 74 -11.45 41.28 -9.64
CA GLY A 74 -11.49 41.08 -11.09
C GLY A 74 -11.86 39.65 -11.48
N LYS A 75 -12.20 39.49 -12.76
CA LYS A 75 -12.44 38.19 -13.36
C LYS A 75 -11.19 37.73 -14.07
N MET A 76 -10.86 36.46 -13.92
CA MET A 76 -9.80 35.77 -14.63
C MET A 76 -10.21 34.38 -15.05
N ILE A 77 -9.56 33.85 -16.09
CA ILE A 77 -9.67 32.43 -16.45
C ILE A 77 -8.46 31.71 -15.86
N PRO A 78 -8.65 30.85 -14.88
CA PRO A 78 -7.53 30.10 -14.28
C PRO A 78 -6.86 29.17 -15.28
N HIS A 79 -5.60 28.86 -15.02
CA HIS A 79 -4.88 27.84 -15.74
C HIS A 79 -5.05 26.49 -15.04
N VAL A 80 -5.05 25.41 -15.83
CA VAL A 80 -5.20 24.02 -15.35
C VAL A 80 -3.86 23.32 -15.39
N ILE A 81 -3.50 22.68 -14.27
CA ILE A 81 -2.44 21.69 -14.17
C ILE A 81 -3.12 20.36 -13.88
N GLU A 82 -2.94 19.38 -14.74
CA GLU A 82 -3.61 18.09 -14.70
C GLU A 82 -2.62 16.96 -14.38
N PRO A 83 -2.58 16.45 -13.14
CA PRO A 83 -1.95 15.19 -12.86
C PRO A 83 -2.88 14.03 -13.24
N THR A 84 -2.36 13.06 -13.98
CA THR A 84 -3.10 11.88 -14.43
C THR A 84 -2.49 10.61 -13.85
N PHE A 85 -3.33 9.79 -13.21
CA PHE A 85 -2.93 8.53 -12.56
C PHE A 85 -3.68 7.35 -13.15
N GLY A 86 -2.96 6.44 -13.79
CA GLY A 86 -3.50 5.16 -14.26
C GLY A 86 -3.52 4.13 -13.12
N VAL A 87 -4.68 3.91 -12.48
CA VAL A 87 -4.78 3.03 -11.29
C VAL A 87 -4.28 1.62 -11.57
N ASP A 88 -4.69 1.00 -12.67
CA ASP A 88 -4.29 -0.38 -13.00
C ASP A 88 -2.78 -0.48 -13.25
N ARG A 89 -2.20 0.52 -13.93
CA ARG A 89 -0.75 0.60 -14.13
C ARG A 89 0.00 0.84 -12.82
N ALA A 90 -0.55 1.68 -11.94
CA ALA A 90 0.03 1.91 -10.62
C ALA A 90 0.04 0.64 -9.77
N VAL A 91 -1.06 -0.13 -9.75
CA VAL A 91 -1.14 -1.40 -9.04
C VAL A 91 -0.11 -2.39 -9.58
N LEU A 92 0.02 -2.52 -10.90
CA LEU A 92 1.01 -3.41 -11.50
C LEU A 92 2.44 -2.96 -11.17
N ALA A 93 2.76 -1.66 -11.32
CA ALA A 93 4.07 -1.11 -11.00
C ALA A 93 4.42 -1.33 -9.52
N LEU A 94 3.44 -1.15 -8.62
CA LEU A 94 3.61 -1.39 -7.19
C LEU A 94 3.90 -2.87 -6.89
N ILE A 95 3.13 -3.80 -7.45
CA ILE A 95 3.38 -5.25 -7.27
C ILE A 95 4.79 -5.61 -7.77
N LEU A 96 5.19 -5.10 -8.94
CA LEU A 96 6.54 -5.32 -9.49
C LEU A 96 7.65 -4.71 -8.64
N SER A 97 7.36 -3.62 -7.94
CA SER A 97 8.32 -2.95 -7.06
C SER A 97 8.52 -3.69 -5.75
N VAL A 98 7.47 -4.31 -5.21
CA VAL A 98 7.48 -4.94 -3.88
C VAL A 98 7.63 -6.46 -3.91
N TYR A 99 7.59 -7.09 -5.10
CA TYR A 99 7.81 -8.52 -5.23
C TYR A 99 9.24 -8.89 -4.83
N THR A 100 9.36 -9.80 -3.90
CA THR A 100 10.65 -10.21 -3.32
C THR A 100 10.77 -11.72 -3.28
N GLU A 101 11.93 -12.24 -3.62
CA GLU A 101 12.31 -13.63 -3.48
C GLU A 101 13.54 -13.73 -2.57
N GLU A 102 13.49 -14.61 -1.61
CA GLU A 102 14.59 -14.90 -0.69
C GLU A 102 14.86 -16.42 -0.67
N ASN A 103 16.12 -16.80 -0.77
CA ASN A 103 16.53 -18.17 -0.52
C ASN A 103 16.58 -18.42 0.98
N LYS A 104 15.73 -19.30 1.48
CA LYS A 104 15.69 -19.69 2.89
C LYS A 104 15.61 -21.20 3.02
N ASP A 105 16.62 -21.78 3.68
CA ASP A 105 16.66 -23.22 4.01
C ASP A 105 16.34 -24.13 2.81
N GLU A 106 17.01 -23.91 1.64
CA GLU A 106 16.82 -24.65 0.38
C GLU A 106 15.47 -24.42 -0.32
N GLU A 107 14.58 -23.61 0.22
CA GLU A 107 13.33 -23.19 -0.41
C GLU A 107 13.36 -21.69 -0.82
N ILE A 108 12.70 -21.36 -1.92
CA ILE A 108 12.47 -19.96 -2.30
C ILE A 108 11.23 -19.48 -1.56
N ARG A 109 11.42 -18.44 -0.75
CA ARG A 109 10.33 -17.68 -0.14
C ARG A 109 9.99 -16.49 -1.01
N SER A 110 8.78 -16.48 -1.61
CA SER A 110 8.28 -15.35 -2.38
C SER A 110 7.24 -14.59 -1.57
N TYR A 111 7.33 -13.26 -1.56
CA TYR A 111 6.37 -12.41 -0.84
C TYR A 111 6.27 -11.00 -1.44
N LEU A 112 5.21 -10.29 -1.09
CA LEU A 112 5.02 -8.90 -1.46
C LEU A 112 5.40 -7.99 -0.28
N LYS A 113 6.48 -7.23 -0.44
CA LYS A 113 7.03 -6.35 0.60
C LYS A 113 6.35 -4.99 0.61
N PHE A 114 5.01 -4.95 0.66
CA PHE A 114 4.28 -3.70 0.81
C PHE A 114 4.69 -2.95 2.06
N LYS A 115 4.76 -1.63 1.98
CA LYS A 115 4.76 -0.78 3.18
C LYS A 115 3.50 -1.07 4.00
N PRO A 116 3.56 -1.11 5.34
CA PRO A 116 2.42 -1.53 6.14
C PRO A 116 1.14 -0.70 5.94
N ASN A 117 1.29 0.61 5.69
CA ASN A 117 0.18 1.52 5.40
C ASN A 117 -0.52 1.24 4.05
N ILE A 118 0.19 0.65 3.07
CA ILE A 118 -0.34 0.32 1.73
C ILE A 118 -0.85 -1.12 1.65
N ALA A 119 -0.38 -2.02 2.52
CA ALA A 119 -0.73 -3.43 2.48
C ALA A 119 -2.25 -3.65 2.45
N PRO A 120 -2.79 -4.50 1.54
CA PRO A 120 -4.23 -4.79 1.47
C PRO A 120 -4.80 -5.36 2.78
N VAL A 121 -3.97 -6.12 3.49
CA VAL A 121 -4.25 -6.67 4.82
C VAL A 121 -3.12 -6.21 5.74
N ILE A 122 -3.44 -5.46 6.80
CA ILE A 122 -2.45 -4.94 7.76
C ILE A 122 -1.96 -6.05 8.69
N CYS A 123 -2.87 -6.88 9.17
CA CYS A 123 -2.52 -8.03 10.00
C CYS A 123 -3.49 -9.19 9.82
N ALA A 124 -2.99 -10.40 10.05
CA ALA A 124 -3.79 -11.61 10.07
C ALA A 124 -3.78 -12.23 11.47
N VAL A 125 -4.96 -12.62 11.95
CA VAL A 125 -5.13 -13.26 13.26
C VAL A 125 -5.41 -14.74 13.06
N SER A 126 -4.70 -15.58 13.81
CA SER A 126 -4.81 -17.04 13.79
C SER A 126 -4.86 -17.61 15.19
N PRO A 127 -5.77 -18.54 15.51
CA PRO A 127 -5.59 -19.41 16.65
C PRO A 127 -4.49 -20.45 16.31
N LEU A 128 -3.58 -20.74 17.21
CA LEU A 128 -2.52 -21.74 16.97
C LEU A 128 -3.12 -23.07 16.47
N LEU A 129 -4.20 -23.52 17.12
CA LEU A 129 -4.92 -24.75 16.80
C LEU A 129 -6.42 -24.47 16.64
N LYS A 130 -6.95 -24.70 15.43
CA LYS A 130 -8.39 -24.49 15.12
C LYS A 130 -9.35 -25.47 15.82
N ASN A 131 -8.83 -26.61 16.28
CA ASN A 131 -9.61 -27.62 17.01
C ASN A 131 -9.61 -27.39 18.54
N LYS A 132 -9.15 -26.25 19.01
CA LYS A 132 -9.16 -25.84 20.42
C LYS A 132 -10.13 -24.66 20.60
N PRO A 133 -11.39 -24.93 21.03
CA PRO A 133 -12.44 -23.89 21.08
C PRO A 133 -12.04 -22.64 21.88
N LYS A 134 -11.34 -22.80 23.01
CA LYS A 134 -10.88 -21.67 23.84
C LYS A 134 -9.90 -20.74 23.09
N LEU A 135 -8.99 -21.30 22.27
CA LEU A 135 -8.07 -20.49 21.47
C LEU A 135 -8.84 -19.74 20.37
N VAL A 136 -9.76 -20.44 19.69
CA VAL A 136 -10.58 -19.86 18.61
C VAL A 136 -11.46 -18.73 19.16
N GLU A 137 -12.13 -18.97 20.28
CA GLU A 137 -12.99 -17.97 20.93
C GLU A 137 -12.18 -16.73 21.35
N TYR A 138 -11.05 -16.94 22.02
CA TYR A 138 -10.18 -15.83 22.43
C TYR A 138 -9.65 -15.05 21.21
N ALA A 139 -9.14 -15.75 20.20
CA ALA A 139 -8.61 -15.14 18.99
C ALA A 139 -9.69 -14.32 18.25
N SER A 140 -10.91 -14.86 18.13
CA SER A 140 -11.99 -14.18 17.41
C SER A 140 -12.56 -12.98 18.17
N THR A 141 -12.82 -13.12 19.48
CA THR A 141 -13.55 -12.12 20.26
C THR A 141 -12.63 -11.08 20.89
N LYS A 142 -11.46 -11.48 21.37
CA LYS A 142 -10.54 -10.58 22.11
C LYS A 142 -9.45 -9.97 21.23
N VAL A 143 -9.10 -10.60 20.10
CA VAL A 143 -8.03 -10.11 19.23
C VAL A 143 -8.58 -9.66 17.88
N PHE A 144 -9.15 -10.56 17.09
CA PHE A 144 -9.63 -10.26 15.73
C PHE A 144 -10.70 -9.16 15.71
N ALA A 145 -11.74 -9.28 16.53
CA ALA A 145 -12.83 -8.30 16.54
C ALA A 145 -12.36 -6.89 16.87
N GLN A 146 -11.42 -6.75 17.83
CA GLN A 146 -10.88 -5.46 18.22
C GLN A 146 -10.00 -4.85 17.13
N LEU A 147 -9.10 -5.65 16.53
CA LEU A 147 -8.25 -5.17 15.45
C LEU A 147 -9.06 -4.86 14.19
N LYS A 148 -10.06 -5.68 13.86
CA LYS A 148 -10.96 -5.44 12.73
C LYS A 148 -11.75 -4.14 12.88
N ALA A 149 -12.24 -3.84 14.08
CA ALA A 149 -12.93 -2.59 14.37
C ALA A 149 -12.01 -1.37 14.26
N GLU A 150 -10.73 -1.50 14.63
CA GLU A 150 -9.74 -0.42 14.61
C GLU A 150 -9.19 -0.15 13.20
N PHE A 151 -8.78 -1.21 12.49
CA PHE A 151 -8.01 -1.07 11.24
C PHE A 151 -8.80 -1.41 9.98
N GLY A 152 -9.93 -2.10 10.08
CA GLY A 152 -10.72 -2.55 8.92
C GLY A 152 -10.06 -3.63 8.08
N ARG A 153 -8.80 -3.48 7.72
CA ARG A 153 -8.01 -4.36 6.85
C ARG A 153 -7.31 -5.48 7.63
N VAL A 154 -8.10 -6.33 8.29
CA VAL A 154 -7.62 -7.46 9.11
C VAL A 154 -8.20 -8.77 8.59
N ALA A 155 -7.34 -9.78 8.41
CA ALA A 155 -7.72 -11.11 7.97
C ALA A 155 -7.80 -12.09 9.15
N TRP A 156 -8.67 -13.09 8.98
CA TRP A 156 -8.71 -14.29 9.81
C TRP A 156 -8.17 -15.47 9.01
N ASP A 157 -7.21 -16.21 9.56
CA ASP A 157 -6.67 -17.40 8.91
C ASP A 157 -6.46 -18.55 9.90
N ASP A 158 -7.28 -19.58 9.84
CA ASP A 158 -7.19 -20.78 10.67
C ASP A 158 -6.99 -22.07 9.85
N ASN A 159 -6.74 -21.94 8.54
CA ASN A 159 -6.63 -23.09 7.65
C ASN A 159 -5.21 -23.66 7.54
N GLY A 160 -5.08 -24.96 7.73
CA GLY A 160 -3.79 -25.65 7.69
C GLY A 160 -2.93 -25.39 8.94
N ASN A 161 -1.63 -25.74 8.87
CA ASN A 161 -0.67 -25.46 9.92
C ASN A 161 -0.17 -24.00 9.89
N ILE A 162 0.49 -23.57 10.96
CA ILE A 162 0.92 -22.18 11.11
C ILE A 162 1.91 -21.74 10.03
N GLY A 163 2.82 -22.61 9.59
CA GLY A 163 3.77 -22.30 8.51
C GLY A 163 3.08 -22.00 7.18
N LYS A 164 2.03 -22.77 6.83
CA LYS A 164 1.23 -22.53 5.63
C LYS A 164 0.45 -21.21 5.72
N ARG A 165 -0.02 -20.84 6.92
CA ARG A 165 -0.71 -19.56 7.14
C ARG A 165 0.26 -18.38 6.97
N TYR A 166 1.47 -18.46 7.54
CA TYR A 166 2.50 -17.45 7.34
C TYR A 166 2.84 -17.29 5.86
N ARG A 167 3.04 -18.41 5.13
CA ARG A 167 3.33 -18.35 3.69
C ARG A 167 2.24 -17.61 2.92
N ARG A 168 0.95 -17.95 3.11
CA ARG A 168 -0.15 -17.25 2.44
C ARG A 168 -0.20 -15.76 2.76
N GLN A 169 0.05 -15.40 4.01
CA GLN A 169 0.07 -13.99 4.44
C GLN A 169 1.29 -13.25 3.88
N ASP A 170 2.45 -13.89 3.80
CA ASP A 170 3.63 -13.35 3.15
C ASP A 170 3.37 -13.11 1.66
N GLU A 171 2.78 -14.09 0.95
CA GLU A 171 2.46 -14.01 -0.48
C GLU A 171 1.52 -12.85 -0.83
N ILE A 172 0.53 -12.55 0.00
CA ILE A 172 -0.39 -11.39 -0.20
C ILE A 172 0.13 -10.08 0.41
N GLY A 173 1.31 -10.11 1.04
CA GLY A 173 1.97 -8.94 1.57
C GLY A 173 1.49 -8.45 2.92
N THR A 174 0.86 -9.29 3.74
CA THR A 174 0.45 -8.96 5.11
C THR A 174 1.67 -8.73 6.00
N PRO A 175 1.90 -7.52 6.56
CA PRO A 175 3.11 -7.23 7.34
C PRO A 175 3.17 -7.95 8.69
N PHE A 176 2.01 -8.19 9.35
CA PHE A 176 1.98 -8.77 10.69
C PHE A 176 1.07 -9.98 10.77
N CYS A 177 1.60 -11.10 11.28
CA CYS A 177 0.80 -12.29 11.63
C CYS A 177 0.71 -12.43 13.14
N ILE A 178 -0.49 -12.48 13.68
CA ILE A 178 -0.79 -12.54 15.10
C ILE A 178 -1.32 -13.91 15.44
N VAL A 179 -0.67 -14.60 16.37
CA VAL A 179 -1.05 -15.94 16.79
C VAL A 179 -1.46 -15.96 18.26
N VAL A 180 -2.65 -16.48 18.49
CA VAL A 180 -3.19 -16.80 19.83
C VAL A 180 -2.87 -18.24 20.14
N ASP A 181 -2.08 -18.48 21.18
CA ASP A 181 -1.58 -19.76 21.64
C ASP A 181 -2.02 -20.07 23.09
N PHE A 182 -1.49 -21.14 23.66
CA PHE A 182 -1.86 -21.55 25.03
C PHE A 182 -1.35 -20.56 26.08
N ASP A 183 -0.17 -19.97 25.87
CA ASP A 183 0.38 -18.97 26.81
C ASP A 183 -0.50 -17.71 26.80
N THR A 184 -1.12 -17.37 25.66
CA THR A 184 -2.08 -16.25 25.58
C THR A 184 -3.20 -16.37 26.61
N LEU A 185 -3.71 -17.59 26.84
CA LEU A 185 -4.78 -17.82 27.81
C LEU A 185 -4.34 -17.60 29.26
N ALA A 186 -3.04 -17.72 29.54
CA ALA A 186 -2.47 -17.54 30.85
C ALA A 186 -2.03 -16.09 31.12
N ASP A 187 -1.44 -15.42 30.13
CA ASP A 187 -0.74 -14.14 30.34
C ASP A 187 -1.31 -12.97 29.52
N ASN A 188 -2.37 -13.21 28.71
CA ASN A 188 -2.98 -12.21 27.83
C ASN A 188 -1.99 -11.55 26.84
N SER A 189 -0.98 -12.30 26.38
CA SER A 189 -0.08 -11.85 25.32
C SER A 189 -0.22 -12.73 24.07
N VAL A 190 0.07 -12.19 22.92
CA VAL A 190 0.03 -12.88 21.62
C VAL A 190 1.40 -12.88 20.98
N THR A 191 1.65 -13.84 20.10
CA THR A 191 2.84 -13.81 19.26
C THR A 191 2.55 -12.95 18.03
N VAL A 192 3.37 -11.93 17.77
CA VAL A 192 3.35 -11.14 16.56
C VAL A 192 4.58 -11.49 15.73
N ARG A 193 4.36 -11.94 14.50
CA ARG A 193 5.44 -12.21 13.53
C ARG A 193 5.49 -11.09 12.51
N ASP A 194 6.66 -10.54 12.33
CA ASP A 194 6.98 -9.58 11.30
C ASP A 194 7.32 -10.30 9.98
N ARG A 195 6.68 -9.90 8.87
CA ARG A 195 6.86 -10.49 7.53
C ARG A 195 8.30 -10.33 7.04
N ASP A 196 8.87 -9.14 7.17
CA ASP A 196 10.14 -8.80 6.51
C ASP A 196 11.32 -9.49 7.17
N THR A 197 11.31 -9.60 8.47
CA THR A 197 12.40 -10.20 9.25
C THR A 197 12.15 -11.65 9.65
N GLY A 198 10.89 -12.10 9.62
CA GLY A 198 10.45 -13.40 10.15
C GLY A 198 10.53 -13.50 11.67
N LYS A 199 10.97 -12.43 12.36
CA LYS A 199 11.07 -12.42 13.83
C LYS A 199 9.70 -12.45 14.48
N GLN A 200 9.65 -13.06 15.65
CA GLN A 200 8.45 -13.18 16.46
C GLN A 200 8.70 -12.56 17.84
N GLU A 201 7.74 -11.82 18.33
CA GLU A 201 7.81 -11.22 19.66
C GLU A 201 6.46 -11.36 20.38
N ARG A 202 6.50 -11.32 21.72
CA ARG A 202 5.30 -11.39 22.57
C ARG A 202 4.82 -9.97 22.86
N VAL A 203 3.54 -9.70 22.55
CA VAL A 203 2.90 -8.41 22.76
C VAL A 203 1.64 -8.61 23.59
N LYS A 204 1.42 -7.80 24.62
CA LYS A 204 0.16 -7.84 25.39
C LYS A 204 -1.01 -7.43 24.51
N VAL A 205 -2.14 -8.10 24.66
CA VAL A 205 -3.35 -7.79 23.88
C VAL A 205 -3.81 -6.34 24.12
N SER A 206 -3.61 -5.80 25.35
CA SER A 206 -3.88 -4.40 25.66
C SER A 206 -3.08 -3.42 24.81
N ASP A 207 -1.85 -3.77 24.45
CA ASP A 207 -0.89 -2.87 23.79
C ASP A 207 -0.87 -3.10 22.26
N LEU A 208 -1.49 -4.17 21.80
CA LEU A 208 -1.40 -4.64 20.41
C LEU A 208 -1.86 -3.60 19.37
N LYS A 209 -2.90 -2.83 19.67
CA LYS A 209 -3.37 -1.77 18.76
C LYS A 209 -2.31 -0.67 18.59
N ASN A 210 -1.72 -0.21 19.68
CA ASN A 210 -0.69 0.82 19.63
C ASN A 210 0.57 0.31 18.96
N TYR A 211 0.98 -0.93 19.28
CA TYR A 211 2.09 -1.62 18.63
C TYR A 211 1.96 -1.64 17.10
N ILE A 212 0.76 -1.99 16.58
CA ILE A 212 0.51 -2.02 15.13
C ILE A 212 0.48 -0.59 14.57
N LYS A 213 -0.18 0.36 15.26
CA LYS A 213 -0.23 1.78 14.82
C LYS A 213 1.16 2.38 14.64
N GLU A 214 2.06 2.15 15.57
CA GLU A 214 3.43 2.66 15.52
C GLU A 214 4.24 2.09 14.34
N LYS A 215 3.91 0.88 13.90
CA LYS A 215 4.59 0.22 12.78
C LYS A 215 3.95 0.48 11.40
N ILE A 216 2.75 1.06 11.37
CA ILE A 216 2.07 1.45 10.12
C ILE A 216 2.50 2.87 9.70
N ASN A 217 2.78 3.74 10.67
CA ASN A 217 3.25 5.10 10.45
C ASN A 217 4.77 5.08 10.21
#